data_fd14ced0fa554e5409e94784836fd156
#
_entry.id   fd14ced0fa554e5409e94784836fd156
#
_cell.length_a   1.000
_cell.length_b   1.000
_cell.length_c   1.000
_cell.angle_alpha   90.00
_cell.angle_beta   90.00
_cell.angle_gamma   90.00
#
_symmetry.space_group_name_H-M   'P 1'
#
loop_
_entity.id
_entity.type
_entity.pdbx_description
1 polymer ?
#
loop_
_entity_poly.entity_id
_entity_poly.type
_entity_poly.pdbx_seq_one_letter_code
_entity_poly.pdbx_strand_id
1 'polypeptide(L)'
;DDTFPFSLLAPLIEAFYQHHSVTRLKFINGVLGGSWDALTQGRADIIVGAMHEPPSSSEFGFSRLGDLEQVFAVAPHHPLALEEEPLNRRIIKRYRAIVVGDTAQAGASTASQLLDEQEAITVFDFKTKLELQISGLGCGYLPRYLAQRFLDSGALIEKKVVAQTLFEPVWIGW
;
A
#
# COMPACT_ATOMS: atom_id res chain seq x y z
N ASP A 1 -1.34 5.94 -6.69
CA ASP A 1 -1.30 4.64 -6.01
C ASP A 1 -2.32 4.61 -4.88
N ASP A 2 -2.84 3.43 -4.58
CA ASP A 2 -3.88 3.20 -3.56
C ASP A 2 -3.42 3.53 -2.12
N THR A 3 -2.12 3.54 -1.91
CA THR A 3 -1.51 3.91 -0.62
C THR A 3 -1.40 5.41 -0.39
N PHE A 4 -1.71 6.25 -1.38
CA PHE A 4 -1.58 7.71 -1.25
C PHE A 4 -2.92 8.35 -0.86
N PRO A 5 -2.98 9.18 0.19
CA PRO A 5 -4.23 9.83 0.60
C PRO A 5 -4.71 10.82 -0.47
N PHE A 6 -5.78 10.46 -1.19
CA PHE A 6 -6.32 11.28 -2.28
C PHE A 6 -6.70 12.70 -1.82
N SER A 7 -7.08 12.85 -0.56
CA SER A 7 -7.39 14.16 0.03
C SER A 7 -6.25 15.18 -0.07
N LEU A 8 -4.99 14.72 -0.14
CA LEU A 8 -3.84 15.61 -0.34
C LEU A 8 -3.76 16.19 -1.75
N LEU A 9 -4.42 15.54 -2.72
CA LEU A 9 -4.47 16.05 -4.11
C LEU A 9 -5.58 17.09 -4.32
N ALA A 10 -6.59 17.13 -3.48
CA ALA A 10 -7.74 18.01 -3.68
C ALA A 10 -7.37 19.50 -3.84
N PRO A 11 -6.51 20.11 -3.00
CA PRO A 11 -6.09 21.49 -3.17
C PRO A 11 -5.28 21.71 -4.47
N LEU A 12 -4.50 20.72 -4.88
CA LEU A 12 -3.70 20.78 -6.12
C LEU A 12 -4.60 20.70 -7.35
N ILE A 13 -5.64 19.88 -7.30
CA ILE A 13 -6.65 19.80 -8.37
C ILE A 13 -7.40 21.13 -8.50
N GLU A 14 -7.77 21.75 -7.38
CA GLU A 14 -8.41 23.05 -7.36
C GLU A 14 -7.51 24.11 -8.02
N ALA A 15 -6.25 24.20 -7.60
CA ALA A 15 -5.27 25.12 -8.17
C ALA A 15 -5.04 24.87 -9.68
N PHE A 16 -5.00 23.59 -10.08
CA PHE A 16 -4.87 23.23 -11.49
C PHE A 16 -6.02 23.78 -12.34
N TYR A 17 -7.27 23.63 -11.90
CA TYR A 17 -8.43 24.11 -12.64
C TYR A 17 -8.56 25.64 -12.66
N GLN A 18 -7.95 26.36 -11.72
CA GLN A 18 -7.85 27.81 -11.79
C GLN A 18 -7.02 28.30 -13.00
N HIS A 19 -6.06 27.47 -13.47
CA HIS A 19 -5.16 27.81 -14.57
C HIS A 19 -5.43 27.02 -15.85
N HIS A 20 -6.06 25.85 -15.78
CA HIS A 20 -6.24 24.90 -16.89
C HIS A 20 -7.67 24.38 -16.99
N SER A 21 -8.65 25.31 -17.13
CA SER A 21 -10.09 25.00 -17.06
C SER A 21 -10.63 24.04 -18.12
N VAL A 22 -9.92 23.86 -19.25
CA VAL A 22 -10.36 23.01 -20.36
C VAL A 22 -9.74 21.60 -20.32
N THR A 23 -8.74 21.37 -19.49
CA THR A 23 -8.08 20.07 -19.38
C THR A 23 -8.91 19.10 -18.53
N ARG A 24 -9.13 17.89 -19.04
CA ARG A 24 -9.85 16.84 -18.31
C ARG A 24 -8.86 15.99 -17.53
N LEU A 25 -9.05 15.88 -16.22
CA LEU A 25 -8.31 14.96 -15.37
C LEU A 25 -9.05 13.62 -15.30
N LYS A 26 -8.31 12.52 -15.51
CA LYS A 26 -8.79 11.16 -15.33
C LYS A 26 -7.88 10.46 -14.31
N PHE A 27 -8.45 9.99 -13.23
CA PHE A 27 -7.72 9.22 -12.22
C PHE A 27 -7.91 7.73 -12.46
N ILE A 28 -6.82 7.00 -12.41
CA ILE A 28 -6.81 5.53 -12.44
C ILE A 28 -6.10 5.03 -11.19
N ASN A 29 -6.52 3.90 -10.66
CA ASN A 29 -5.85 3.30 -9.51
C ASN A 29 -4.71 2.39 -9.99
N GLY A 30 -3.51 2.59 -9.41
CA GLY A 30 -2.37 1.70 -9.55
C GLY A 30 -1.98 1.15 -8.19
N VAL A 31 -1.59 -0.10 -8.12
CA VAL A 31 -1.15 -0.76 -6.90
C VAL A 31 0.21 -1.37 -7.13
N LEU A 32 1.15 -1.13 -6.20
CA LEU A 32 2.53 -1.62 -6.27
C LEU A 32 3.23 -1.24 -7.58
N GLY A 33 3.74 -2.23 -8.32
CA GLY A 33 4.39 -2.03 -9.62
C GLY A 33 3.48 -1.44 -10.69
N GLY A 34 2.16 -1.57 -10.53
CA GLY A 34 1.19 -1.08 -11.50
C GLY A 34 1.19 0.43 -11.72
N SER A 35 1.64 1.22 -10.74
CA SER A 35 1.80 2.68 -10.91
C SER A 35 2.93 2.99 -11.91
N TRP A 36 4.11 2.39 -11.71
CA TRP A 36 5.25 2.56 -12.63
C TRP A 36 4.94 1.99 -14.02
N ASP A 37 4.28 0.84 -14.08
CA ASP A 37 3.84 0.20 -15.31
C ASP A 37 2.86 1.09 -16.09
N ALA A 38 1.96 1.78 -15.40
CA ALA A 38 1.04 2.73 -16.04
C ALA A 38 1.76 3.93 -16.67
N LEU A 39 2.81 4.45 -16.02
CA LEU A 39 3.62 5.54 -16.56
C LEU A 39 4.44 5.07 -17.76
N THR A 40 5.19 3.96 -17.62
CA THR A 40 6.09 3.47 -18.66
C THR A 40 5.38 3.00 -19.93
N GLN A 41 4.12 2.54 -19.79
CA GLN A 41 3.28 2.15 -20.93
C GLN A 41 2.42 3.31 -21.49
N GLY A 42 2.57 4.53 -20.99
CA GLY A 42 1.81 5.68 -21.45
C GLY A 42 0.31 5.62 -21.11
N ARG A 43 -0.08 4.80 -20.12
CA ARG A 43 -1.46 4.74 -19.61
C ARG A 43 -1.76 5.87 -18.61
N ALA A 44 -0.72 6.45 -18.03
CA ALA A 44 -0.78 7.62 -17.16
C ALA A 44 0.31 8.60 -17.55
N ASP A 45 0.00 9.90 -17.52
CA ASP A 45 0.96 10.98 -17.74
C ASP A 45 1.72 11.34 -16.46
N ILE A 46 1.07 11.13 -15.32
CA ILE A 46 1.63 11.40 -13.97
C ILE A 46 1.20 10.27 -13.04
N ILE A 47 2.12 9.81 -12.22
CA ILE A 47 1.81 8.89 -11.11
C ILE A 47 2.16 9.54 -9.77
N VAL A 48 1.34 9.30 -8.75
CA VAL A 48 1.53 9.86 -7.40
C VAL A 48 1.42 8.75 -6.36
N GLY A 49 2.36 8.74 -5.42
CA GLY A 49 2.40 7.76 -4.34
C GLY A 49 2.93 6.38 -4.77
N ALA A 50 3.62 6.30 -5.90
CA ALA A 50 4.21 5.04 -6.36
C ALA A 50 5.20 4.51 -5.32
N MET A 51 5.07 3.25 -4.98
CA MET A 51 5.98 2.53 -4.10
C MET A 51 7.13 1.92 -4.90
N HIS A 52 8.15 1.45 -4.19
CA HIS A 52 9.38 0.91 -4.77
C HIS A 52 10.23 1.94 -5.54
N GLU A 53 11.46 1.56 -5.82
CA GLU A 53 12.37 2.40 -6.58
C GLU A 53 11.87 2.63 -8.01
N PRO A 54 12.05 3.84 -8.55
CA PRO A 54 11.69 4.13 -9.94
C PRO A 54 12.50 3.24 -10.91
N PRO A 55 11.92 2.94 -12.08
CA PRO A 55 12.63 2.19 -13.11
C PRO A 55 13.87 2.95 -13.57
N SER A 56 14.95 2.21 -13.88
CA SER A 56 16.19 2.78 -14.42
C SER A 56 15.98 3.23 -15.88
N SER A 57 15.34 4.37 -16.06
CA SER A 57 15.09 4.96 -17.38
C SER A 57 15.33 6.47 -17.33
N SER A 58 15.92 7.02 -18.40
CA SER A 58 16.09 8.46 -18.59
C SER A 58 14.89 9.13 -19.26
N GLU A 59 13.86 8.36 -19.60
CA GLU A 59 12.67 8.86 -20.32
C GLU A 59 11.66 9.54 -19.41
N PHE A 60 11.72 9.27 -18.09
CA PHE A 60 10.77 9.76 -17.12
C PHE A 60 11.46 10.57 -16.03
N GLY A 61 10.79 11.64 -15.61
CA GLY A 61 11.15 12.38 -14.41
C GLY A 61 10.51 11.75 -13.18
N PHE A 62 11.18 11.82 -12.04
CA PHE A 62 10.61 11.38 -10.78
C PHE A 62 11.21 12.14 -9.60
N SER A 63 10.46 12.21 -8.51
CA SER A 63 10.91 12.81 -7.26
C SER A 63 10.33 12.05 -6.08
N ARG A 64 11.13 11.92 -5.02
CA ARG A 64 10.68 11.30 -3.77
C ARG A 64 9.74 12.26 -3.04
N LEU A 65 8.55 11.78 -2.65
CA LEU A 65 7.58 12.53 -1.86
C LEU A 65 7.80 12.40 -0.36
N GLY A 66 8.33 11.26 0.09
CA GLY A 66 8.54 10.97 1.50
C GLY A 66 8.57 9.47 1.76
N ASP A 67 8.27 9.10 3.00
CA ASP A 67 8.20 7.71 3.44
C ASP A 67 6.80 7.40 3.96
N LEU A 68 6.29 6.24 3.56
CA LEU A 68 5.05 5.68 4.04
C LEU A 68 5.36 4.71 5.19
N GLU A 69 4.91 5.05 6.39
CA GLU A 69 5.04 4.17 7.54
C GLU A 69 4.04 3.01 7.45
N GLN A 70 4.54 1.79 7.65
CA GLN A 70 3.77 0.56 7.67
C GLN A 70 3.67 0.02 9.09
N VAL A 71 2.52 -0.55 9.43
CA VAL A 71 2.29 -1.26 10.69
C VAL A 71 1.78 -2.66 10.41
N PHE A 72 2.26 -3.64 11.14
CA PHE A 72 1.69 -4.98 11.11
C PHE A 72 0.53 -5.03 12.10
N ALA A 73 -0.67 -5.30 11.62
CA ALA A 73 -1.87 -5.21 12.43
C ALA A 73 -2.78 -6.43 12.29
N VAL A 74 -3.49 -6.73 13.38
CA VAL A 74 -4.48 -7.81 13.45
C VAL A 74 -5.68 -7.38 14.29
N ALA A 75 -6.83 -8.03 14.10
CA ALA A 75 -7.97 -7.85 15.00
C ALA A 75 -7.65 -8.39 16.41
N PRO A 76 -8.22 -7.83 17.49
CA PRO A 76 -7.99 -8.30 18.86
C PRO A 76 -8.36 -9.78 19.08
N HIS A 77 -9.36 -10.26 18.37
CA HIS A 77 -9.84 -11.65 18.43
C HIS A 77 -9.10 -12.60 17.46
N HIS A 78 -8.19 -12.10 16.65
CA HIS A 78 -7.35 -12.95 15.78
C HIS A 78 -6.32 -13.70 16.64
N PRO A 79 -6.08 -15.00 16.42
CA PRO A 79 -5.15 -15.79 17.27
C PRO A 79 -3.74 -15.19 17.37
N LEU A 80 -3.25 -14.56 16.32
CA LEU A 80 -1.93 -13.89 16.29
C LEU A 80 -1.83 -12.75 17.30
N ALA A 81 -2.94 -12.18 17.76
CA ALA A 81 -2.96 -11.13 18.78
C ALA A 81 -2.37 -11.61 20.12
N LEU A 82 -2.50 -12.90 20.41
CA LEU A 82 -2.02 -13.55 21.65
C LEU A 82 -0.57 -14.05 21.57
N GLU A 83 0.02 -14.08 20.38
CA GLU A 83 1.41 -14.53 20.21
C GLU A 83 2.39 -13.52 20.82
N GLU A 84 3.49 -14.02 21.41
CA GLU A 84 4.54 -13.19 22.00
C GLU A 84 5.30 -12.36 20.95
N GLU A 85 5.62 -11.15 21.31
CA GLU A 85 6.41 -10.23 20.47
C GLU A 85 7.91 -10.27 20.80
N PRO A 86 8.78 -9.99 19.80
CA PRO A 86 8.45 -9.68 18.42
C PRO A 86 8.10 -10.93 17.59
N LEU A 87 7.11 -10.81 16.71
CA LEU A 87 6.71 -11.89 15.81
C LEU A 87 7.81 -12.18 14.79
N ASN A 88 8.13 -13.44 14.60
CA ASN A 88 9.05 -13.87 13.54
C ASN A 88 8.28 -14.47 12.34
N ARG A 89 8.97 -14.61 11.21
CA ARG A 89 8.38 -15.13 9.95
C ARG A 89 7.72 -16.51 10.14
N ARG A 90 8.28 -17.39 10.99
CA ARG A 90 7.74 -18.72 11.23
C ARG A 90 6.37 -18.66 11.93
N ILE A 91 6.20 -17.74 12.87
CA ILE A 91 4.93 -17.54 13.55
C ILE A 91 3.92 -16.94 12.56
N ILE A 92 4.27 -15.86 11.87
CA ILE A 92 3.39 -15.15 10.92
C ILE A 92 2.89 -16.11 9.84
N LYS A 93 3.76 -16.96 9.28
CA LYS A 93 3.44 -17.92 8.21
C LYS A 93 2.31 -18.91 8.57
N ARG A 94 2.06 -19.14 9.86
CA ARG A 94 0.99 -20.05 10.33
C ARG A 94 -0.41 -19.47 10.17
N TYR A 95 -0.48 -18.18 9.88
CA TYR A 95 -1.73 -17.42 9.77
C TYR A 95 -1.91 -16.86 8.37
N ARG A 96 -3.16 -16.76 7.95
CA ARG A 96 -3.51 -16.25 6.63
C ARG A 96 -3.11 -14.79 6.50
N ALA A 97 -2.42 -14.45 5.42
CA ALA A 97 -2.15 -13.06 5.03
C ALA A 97 -3.34 -12.46 4.29
N ILE A 98 -3.59 -11.17 4.49
CA ILE A 98 -4.40 -10.37 3.58
C ILE A 98 -3.41 -9.49 2.80
N VAL A 99 -3.37 -9.65 1.48
CA VAL A 99 -2.45 -8.92 0.60
C VAL A 99 -3.20 -8.16 -0.48
N VAL A 100 -2.66 -7.02 -0.89
CA VAL A 100 -3.21 -6.28 -2.04
C VAL A 100 -2.50 -6.80 -3.29
N GLY A 101 -3.29 -7.10 -4.32
CA GLY A 101 -2.77 -7.59 -5.59
C GLY A 101 -2.06 -6.48 -6.36
N ASP A 102 -0.91 -6.81 -6.95
CA ASP A 102 -0.21 -5.92 -7.86
C ASP A 102 -1.01 -5.73 -9.14
N THR A 103 -1.14 -4.50 -9.61
CA THR A 103 -1.82 -4.17 -10.87
C THR A 103 -0.86 -4.04 -12.05
N ALA A 104 0.41 -4.38 -11.88
CA ALA A 104 1.38 -4.44 -12.98
C ALA A 104 0.95 -5.48 -14.03
N GLN A 105 1.06 -5.11 -15.29
CA GLN A 105 0.77 -5.99 -16.45
C GLN A 105 2.04 -6.66 -16.98
N ALA A 106 3.20 -6.03 -16.75
CA ALA A 106 4.52 -6.52 -17.16
C ALA A 106 5.34 -6.90 -15.93
N GLY A 107 5.84 -8.13 -15.89
CA GLY A 107 6.73 -8.61 -14.84
C GLY A 107 6.09 -9.58 -13.83
N ALA A 108 6.89 -10.06 -12.90
CA ALA A 108 6.41 -10.91 -11.81
C ALA A 108 5.58 -10.08 -10.84
N SER A 109 4.32 -10.47 -10.63
CA SER A 109 3.47 -9.90 -9.61
C SER A 109 4.17 -10.03 -8.25
N THR A 110 4.57 -8.91 -7.69
CA THR A 110 5.15 -8.86 -6.35
C THR A 110 4.02 -8.66 -5.37
N ALA A 111 3.43 -9.76 -4.88
CA ALA A 111 2.61 -9.66 -3.68
C ALA A 111 3.52 -9.17 -2.54
N SER A 112 3.48 -7.85 -2.30
CA SER A 112 4.30 -7.21 -1.28
C SER A 112 4.06 -7.89 0.07
N GLN A 113 5.14 -8.43 0.66
CA GLN A 113 5.15 -8.93 2.04
C GLN A 113 4.46 -10.30 2.29
N LEU A 114 4.11 -11.04 1.23
CA LEU A 114 3.67 -12.43 1.38
C LEU A 114 4.88 -13.34 1.62
N LEU A 115 4.78 -14.22 2.62
CA LEU A 115 5.80 -15.23 2.87
C LEU A 115 5.56 -16.45 1.98
N ASP A 116 6.66 -17.07 1.53
CA ASP A 116 6.59 -18.31 0.73
C ASP A 116 5.70 -19.35 1.40
N GLU A 117 4.78 -19.95 0.64
CA GLU A 117 3.80 -20.95 1.10
C GLU A 117 2.84 -20.46 2.22
N GLN A 118 2.72 -19.16 2.48
CA GLN A 118 1.72 -18.64 3.40
C GLN A 118 0.35 -18.62 2.70
N GLU A 119 -0.69 -19.09 3.40
CA GLU A 119 -2.06 -18.87 2.92
C GLU A 119 -2.37 -17.40 2.81
N ALA A 120 -3.04 -16.99 1.73
CA ALA A 120 -3.38 -15.60 1.52
C ALA A 120 -4.77 -15.40 0.91
N ILE A 121 -5.37 -14.27 1.26
CA ILE A 121 -6.48 -13.67 0.51
C ILE A 121 -5.90 -12.46 -0.21
N THR A 122 -5.98 -12.47 -1.55
CA THR A 122 -5.59 -11.31 -2.36
C THR A 122 -6.81 -10.46 -2.63
N VAL A 123 -6.70 -9.18 -2.29
CA VAL A 123 -7.74 -8.17 -2.48
C VAL A 123 -7.26 -7.10 -3.46
N PHE A 124 -8.17 -6.24 -3.90
CA PHE A 124 -7.90 -5.26 -4.95
C PHE A 124 -7.53 -3.87 -4.43
N ASP A 125 -7.71 -3.58 -3.12
CA ASP A 125 -7.36 -2.30 -2.49
C ASP A 125 -7.08 -2.41 -0.99
N PHE A 126 -6.46 -1.39 -0.42
CA PHE A 126 -6.16 -1.32 1.00
C PHE A 126 -7.39 -1.14 1.89
N LYS A 127 -8.47 -0.58 1.37
CA LYS A 127 -9.74 -0.46 2.12
C LYS A 127 -10.33 -1.85 2.39
N THR A 128 -10.43 -2.68 1.37
CA THR A 128 -10.90 -4.07 1.50
C THR A 128 -9.96 -4.89 2.39
N LYS A 129 -8.65 -4.72 2.23
CA LYS A 129 -7.65 -5.35 3.12
C LYS A 129 -7.91 -5.00 4.58
N LEU A 130 -8.08 -3.74 4.88
CA LEU A 130 -8.35 -3.23 6.22
C LEU A 130 -9.65 -3.83 6.82
N GLU A 131 -10.73 -3.86 6.04
CA GLU A 131 -12.01 -4.43 6.45
C GLU A 131 -11.90 -5.92 6.82
N LEU A 132 -11.17 -6.70 6.00
CA LEU A 132 -10.94 -8.11 6.27
C LEU A 132 -10.03 -8.35 7.50
N GLN A 133 -9.02 -7.49 7.71
CA GLN A 133 -8.18 -7.59 8.92
C GLN A 133 -8.97 -7.24 10.19
N ILE A 134 -9.81 -6.20 10.17
CA ILE A 134 -10.71 -5.85 11.30
C ILE A 134 -11.68 -7.00 11.59
N SER A 135 -12.15 -7.69 10.56
CA SER A 135 -13.01 -8.87 10.70
C SER A 135 -12.28 -10.12 11.22
N GLY A 136 -10.97 -10.04 11.45
CA GLY A 136 -10.16 -11.16 11.97
C GLY A 136 -9.90 -12.26 10.96
N LEU A 137 -10.05 -12.02 9.66
CA LEU A 137 -9.87 -13.03 8.61
C LEU A 137 -8.42 -13.27 8.23
N GLY A 138 -7.50 -12.45 8.73
CA GLY A 138 -6.07 -12.60 8.52
C GLY A 138 -5.26 -11.44 9.06
N CYS A 139 -3.99 -11.39 8.70
CA CYS A 139 -3.00 -10.43 9.17
C CYS A 139 -2.23 -9.80 8.03
N GLY A 140 -1.51 -8.73 8.30
CA GLY A 140 -0.61 -8.10 7.33
C GLY A 140 -0.30 -6.65 7.65
N TYR A 141 0.53 -6.06 6.78
CA TYR A 141 0.94 -4.68 6.90
C TYR A 141 -0.10 -3.73 6.31
N LEU A 142 -0.30 -2.61 6.99
CA LEU A 142 -1.18 -1.52 6.57
C LEU A 142 -0.41 -0.20 6.66
N PRO A 143 -0.65 0.75 5.75
CA PRO A 143 -0.22 2.12 5.97
C PRO A 143 -0.73 2.64 7.31
N ARG A 144 0.17 3.17 8.17
CA ARG A 144 -0.21 3.64 9.51
C ARG A 144 -1.37 4.63 9.47
N TYR A 145 -1.35 5.57 8.53
CA TYR A 145 -2.41 6.58 8.44
C TYR A 145 -3.81 5.99 8.19
N LEU A 146 -3.92 4.83 7.51
CA LEU A 146 -5.18 4.11 7.31
C LEU A 146 -5.58 3.33 8.57
N ALA A 147 -4.60 2.72 9.25
CA ALA A 147 -4.83 1.88 10.42
C ALA A 147 -5.07 2.69 11.70
N GLN A 148 -4.55 3.93 11.80
CA GLN A 148 -4.44 4.67 13.05
C GLN A 148 -5.76 4.77 13.83
N ARG A 149 -6.85 5.18 13.18
CA ARG A 149 -8.16 5.29 13.85
C ARG A 149 -8.67 3.96 14.44
N PHE A 150 -8.28 2.83 13.84
CA PHE A 150 -8.68 1.50 14.28
C PHE A 150 -7.76 0.96 15.37
N LEU A 151 -6.49 1.38 15.37
CA LEU A 151 -5.56 1.16 16.48
C LEU A 151 -6.02 1.95 17.71
N ASP A 152 -6.36 3.22 17.54
CA ASP A 152 -6.84 4.10 18.64
C ASP A 152 -8.17 3.59 19.24
N SER A 153 -9.05 3.03 18.43
CA SER A 153 -10.31 2.47 18.90
C SER A 153 -10.21 1.03 19.44
N GLY A 154 -9.04 0.38 19.28
CA GLY A 154 -8.85 -1.02 19.66
C GLY A 154 -9.51 -2.03 18.69
N ALA A 155 -10.01 -1.60 17.54
CA ALA A 155 -10.51 -2.51 16.50
C ALA A 155 -9.38 -3.29 15.80
N LEU A 156 -8.15 -2.74 15.84
CA LEU A 156 -6.92 -3.41 15.47
C LEU A 156 -5.89 -3.31 16.60
N ILE A 157 -4.96 -4.27 16.63
CA ILE A 157 -3.79 -4.29 17.50
C ILE A 157 -2.55 -4.30 16.61
N GLU A 158 -1.64 -3.37 16.86
CA GLU A 158 -0.32 -3.38 16.25
C GLU A 158 0.55 -4.47 16.86
N LYS A 159 1.27 -5.23 16.05
CA LYS A 159 2.22 -6.25 16.49
C LYS A 159 3.62 -5.93 15.99
N LYS A 160 4.61 -6.02 16.87
CA LYS A 160 6.03 -5.89 16.51
C LYS A 160 6.50 -7.13 15.76
N VAL A 161 7.24 -6.92 14.67
CA VAL A 161 7.78 -7.98 13.82
C VAL A 161 9.30 -7.89 13.78
N VAL A 162 10.00 -9.04 13.80
CA VAL A 162 11.46 -9.11 13.72
C VAL A 162 11.94 -8.66 12.33
N ALA A 163 12.98 -7.81 12.30
CA ALA A 163 13.69 -7.37 11.08
C ALA A 163 12.76 -6.75 10.02
N GLN A 164 11.92 -5.83 10.43
CA GLN A 164 10.95 -5.16 9.56
C GLN A 164 11.47 -3.81 9.08
N THR A 165 11.29 -3.54 7.78
CA THR A 165 11.31 -2.18 7.24
C THR A 165 9.93 -1.56 7.44
N LEU A 166 9.84 -0.56 8.31
CA LEU A 166 8.58 0.13 8.64
C LEU A 166 8.27 1.30 7.71
N PHE A 167 9.25 1.76 6.98
CA PHE A 167 9.15 2.93 6.12
C PHE A 167 9.47 2.55 4.68
N GLU A 168 8.56 2.85 3.77
CA GLU A 168 8.74 2.61 2.35
C GLU A 168 8.72 3.94 1.59
N PRO A 169 9.70 4.21 0.71
CA PRO A 169 9.74 5.45 -0.06
C PRO A 169 8.54 5.52 -1.00
N VAL A 170 7.95 6.70 -1.10
CA VAL A 170 6.88 7.00 -2.06
C VAL A 170 7.32 8.10 -3.01
N TRP A 171 6.89 7.97 -4.26
CA TRP A 171 7.38 8.75 -5.38
C TRP A 171 6.24 9.41 -6.16
N ILE A 172 6.58 10.51 -6.84
CA ILE A 172 5.84 11.06 -7.96
C ILE A 172 6.69 10.83 -9.22
N GLY A 173 6.05 10.50 -10.33
CA GLY A 173 6.71 10.32 -11.63
C GLY A 173 5.90 10.93 -12.77
N TRP A 174 6.58 11.41 -13.81
CA TRP A 174 5.98 12.07 -14.99
C TRP A 174 6.79 11.87 -16.26
#